data_0f5d70862942ab37e83190eadb76be61
#
_entry.id   0f5d70862942ab37e83190eadb76be61
#
_cell.length_a   1.000
_cell.length_b   1.000
_cell.length_c   1.000
_cell.angle_alpha   90.00
_cell.angle_beta   90.00
_cell.angle_gamma   90.00
#
_symmetry.space_group_name_H-M   'P 1'
#
loop_
_entity.id
_entity.type
_entity.pdbx_description
1 polymer ?
#
loop_
_entity_poly.entity_id
_entity_poly.type
_entity_poly.pdbx_seq_one_letter_code
_entity_poly.pdbx_strand_id
1 'polypeptide(L)'
;MLGMPNLSTVEKEFKTILKKREMLTANMNSEISDSWARCISNGLDPFKRPKRSVISFQELEEIRQKKESIRKIIIPELELLYSQVAGTNFMVAFSDNEGLVLDTIYDKTCLDGDVGKAVIPGSIWSEKVCGTNGLGLAVALQKPTIVSGKEHFFTNHEKISCFASPIINHEGKTVGIIDASTDARSREQHTLALVNLATRSIETKLFIEQFKSELILNFHPRQEYLSLIHI
;
A
#
# COMPACT_ATOMS: atom_id res chain seq x y z
N MET A 1 -31.51 -10.38 -4.88
CA MET A 1 -30.88 -9.41 -5.81
C MET A 1 -30.93 -8.04 -5.15
N LEU A 2 -29.88 -7.61 -4.48
CA LEU A 2 -29.73 -6.24 -4.01
C LEU A 2 -29.32 -5.42 -5.23
N GLY A 3 -30.22 -4.56 -5.72
CA GLY A 3 -29.99 -3.69 -6.86
C GLY A 3 -28.82 -2.77 -6.61
N MET A 4 -27.90 -2.63 -7.57
CA MET A 4 -26.84 -1.64 -7.51
C MET A 4 -27.48 -0.24 -7.36
N PRO A 5 -27.00 0.61 -6.44
CA PRO A 5 -27.52 1.95 -6.30
C PRO A 5 -27.35 2.72 -7.61
N ASN A 6 -28.35 3.50 -7.98
CA ASN A 6 -28.33 4.32 -9.19
C ASN A 6 -27.18 5.34 -9.11
N LEU A 7 -26.40 5.51 -10.19
CA LEU A 7 -25.26 6.43 -10.25
C LEU A 7 -25.59 7.83 -9.71
N SER A 8 -26.80 8.35 -9.98
CA SER A 8 -27.27 9.65 -9.48
C SER A 8 -27.43 9.71 -7.96
N THR A 9 -27.72 8.58 -7.31
CA THR A 9 -27.84 8.49 -5.85
C THR A 9 -26.45 8.48 -5.21
N VAL A 10 -25.50 7.73 -5.78
CA VAL A 10 -24.11 7.69 -5.34
C VAL A 10 -23.46 9.07 -5.45
N GLU A 11 -23.68 9.79 -6.55
CA GLU A 11 -23.15 11.16 -6.73
C GLU A 11 -23.73 12.15 -5.71
N LYS A 12 -25.00 12.05 -5.37
CA LYS A 12 -25.62 12.92 -4.36
C LYS A 12 -25.09 12.63 -2.96
N GLU A 13 -24.93 11.35 -2.60
CA GLU A 13 -24.33 10.95 -1.32
C GLU A 13 -22.87 11.40 -1.24
N PHE A 14 -22.09 11.22 -2.30
CA PHE A 14 -20.71 11.70 -2.38
C PHE A 14 -20.60 13.21 -2.15
N LYS A 15 -21.40 14.02 -2.86
CA LYS A 15 -21.42 15.49 -2.68
C LYS A 15 -21.83 15.88 -1.28
N THR A 16 -22.77 15.17 -0.67
CA THR A 16 -23.21 15.43 0.71
C THR A 16 -22.12 15.09 1.73
N ILE A 17 -21.43 13.98 1.55
CA ILE A 17 -20.30 13.56 2.41
C ILE A 17 -19.14 14.56 2.30
N LEU A 18 -18.76 14.94 1.08
CA LEU A 18 -17.71 15.94 0.84
C LEU A 18 -18.03 17.28 1.51
N LYS A 19 -19.28 17.75 1.38
CA LYS A 19 -19.74 19.00 2.00
C LYS A 19 -19.70 18.92 3.53
N LYS A 20 -20.11 17.79 4.12
CA LYS A 20 -20.05 17.57 5.57
C LYS A 20 -18.62 17.56 6.13
N ARG A 21 -17.63 17.14 5.35
CA ARG A 21 -16.23 17.12 5.78
C ARG A 21 -15.49 18.42 5.50
N GLU A 22 -16.16 19.46 4.99
CA GLU A 22 -15.52 20.71 4.55
C GLU A 22 -14.37 20.45 3.54
N MET A 23 -14.42 19.33 2.82
CA MET A 23 -13.48 19.03 1.77
C MET A 23 -13.86 19.86 0.55
N LEU A 24 -13.07 20.87 0.24
CA LEU A 24 -13.18 21.59 -1.01
C LEU A 24 -12.72 20.63 -2.13
N THR A 25 -13.66 20.21 -2.96
CA THR A 25 -13.43 19.35 -4.14
C THR A 25 -12.38 19.94 -5.08
N ALA A 26 -12.15 21.23 -5.03
CA ALA A 26 -11.17 21.96 -5.86
C ALA A 26 -9.70 21.55 -5.63
N ASN A 27 -9.36 20.92 -4.49
CA ASN A 27 -7.98 20.57 -4.13
C ASN A 27 -7.75 19.05 -3.96
N MET A 28 -8.75 18.21 -4.20
CA MET A 28 -8.53 16.75 -4.16
C MET A 28 -7.94 16.27 -5.49
N ASN A 29 -6.88 15.46 -5.38
CA ASN A 29 -6.37 14.70 -6.53
C ASN A 29 -7.50 13.82 -7.09
N SER A 30 -7.64 13.75 -8.41
CA SER A 30 -8.65 12.94 -9.10
C SER A 30 -8.65 11.48 -8.65
N GLU A 31 -7.47 10.89 -8.41
CA GLU A 31 -7.31 9.51 -7.97
C GLU A 31 -7.90 9.26 -6.58
N ILE A 32 -7.74 10.22 -5.67
CA ILE A 32 -8.37 10.17 -4.33
C ILE A 32 -9.88 10.29 -4.47
N SER A 33 -10.36 11.22 -5.32
CA SER A 33 -11.80 11.38 -5.56
C SER A 33 -12.45 10.13 -6.14
N ASP A 34 -11.78 9.49 -7.10
CA ASP A 34 -12.24 8.25 -7.72
C ASP A 34 -12.24 7.08 -6.71
N SER A 35 -11.21 7.02 -5.86
CA SER A 35 -11.17 6.06 -4.75
C SER A 35 -12.32 6.26 -3.77
N TRP A 36 -12.60 7.50 -3.39
CA TRP A 36 -13.74 7.84 -2.53
C TRP A 36 -15.08 7.42 -3.16
N ALA A 37 -15.25 7.66 -4.46
CA ALA A 37 -16.44 7.22 -5.20
C ALA A 37 -16.60 5.69 -5.16
N ARG A 38 -15.50 4.93 -5.33
CA ARG A 38 -15.53 3.46 -5.18
C ARG A 38 -15.89 3.03 -3.76
N CYS A 39 -15.35 3.70 -2.74
CA CYS A 39 -15.66 3.40 -1.34
C CYS A 39 -17.14 3.61 -1.03
N ILE A 40 -17.73 4.71 -1.49
CA ILE A 40 -19.16 5.00 -1.31
C ILE A 40 -20.02 3.99 -2.07
N SER A 41 -19.65 3.63 -3.30
CA SER A 41 -20.39 2.61 -4.07
C SER A 41 -20.35 1.22 -3.42
N ASN A 42 -19.33 0.94 -2.61
CA ASN A 42 -19.23 -0.26 -1.78
C ASN A 42 -20.03 -0.14 -0.46
N GLY A 43 -20.77 0.95 -0.24
CA GLY A 43 -21.60 1.16 0.94
C GLY A 43 -20.84 1.58 2.20
N LEU A 44 -19.61 2.08 2.06
CA LEU A 44 -18.85 2.60 3.19
C LEU A 44 -19.31 4.01 3.60
N ASP A 45 -19.26 4.27 4.89
CA ASP A 45 -19.59 5.58 5.48
C ASP A 45 -18.35 6.13 6.20
N PRO A 46 -17.78 7.28 5.77
CA PRO A 46 -16.52 7.81 6.29
C PRO A 46 -16.58 8.20 7.77
N PHE A 47 -17.77 8.41 8.33
CA PHE A 47 -17.96 8.77 9.73
C PHE A 47 -18.12 7.57 10.66
N LYS A 48 -18.28 6.38 10.10
CA LYS A 48 -18.26 5.13 10.85
C LYS A 48 -16.84 4.63 11.01
N ARG A 49 -16.62 3.77 12.01
CA ARG A 49 -15.34 3.07 12.13
C ARG A 49 -15.28 1.96 11.08
N PRO A 50 -14.13 1.77 10.39
CA PRO A 50 -13.97 0.63 9.50
C PRO A 50 -14.18 -0.69 10.29
N LYS A 51 -14.83 -1.65 9.65
CA LYS A 51 -14.89 -3.00 10.20
C LYS A 51 -13.49 -3.60 10.06
N ARG A 52 -12.75 -3.71 11.17
CA ARG A 52 -11.47 -4.41 11.15
C ARG A 52 -11.70 -5.85 10.70
N SER A 53 -11.13 -6.21 9.58
CA SER A 53 -11.08 -7.58 9.09
C SER A 53 -9.67 -8.09 9.31
N VAL A 54 -9.52 -9.04 10.21
CA VAL A 54 -8.24 -9.69 10.53
C VAL A 54 -8.48 -11.18 10.43
N ILE A 55 -7.70 -11.87 9.59
CA ILE A 55 -7.75 -13.31 9.45
C ILE A 55 -7.15 -14.00 10.68
N SER A 56 -7.42 -15.27 10.85
CA SER A 56 -6.84 -16.05 11.94
C SER A 56 -5.33 -16.20 11.77
N PHE A 57 -4.62 -16.44 12.88
CA PHE A 57 -3.18 -16.70 12.85
C PHE A 57 -2.83 -17.91 11.96
N GLN A 58 -3.64 -18.96 12.02
CA GLN A 58 -3.44 -20.16 11.20
C GLN A 58 -3.54 -19.85 9.70
N GLU A 59 -4.58 -19.13 9.29
CA GLU A 59 -4.75 -18.71 7.88
C GLU A 59 -3.58 -17.83 7.41
N LEU A 60 -3.13 -16.91 8.26
CA LEU A 60 -1.98 -16.06 7.96
C LEU A 60 -0.72 -16.89 7.71
N GLU A 61 -0.43 -17.87 8.59
CA GLU A 61 0.75 -18.71 8.46
C GLU A 61 0.68 -19.61 7.20
N GLU A 62 -0.49 -20.14 6.85
CA GLU A 62 -0.69 -20.88 5.62
C GLU A 62 -0.41 -20.02 4.36
N ILE A 63 -0.87 -18.75 4.38
CA ILE A 63 -0.60 -17.81 3.28
C ILE A 63 0.88 -17.43 3.23
N ARG A 64 1.51 -17.18 4.38
CA ARG A 64 2.94 -16.89 4.49
C ARG A 64 3.79 -18.04 3.96
N GLN A 65 3.44 -19.29 4.26
CA GLN A 65 4.11 -20.47 3.74
C GLN A 65 4.02 -20.56 2.21
N LYS A 66 2.83 -20.34 1.64
CA LYS A 66 2.64 -20.33 0.18
C LYS A 66 3.46 -19.24 -0.51
N LYS A 67 3.74 -18.14 0.17
CA LYS A 67 4.50 -16.99 -0.33
C LYS A 67 5.95 -16.95 0.19
N GLU A 68 6.44 -18.02 0.79
CA GLU A 68 7.75 -18.07 1.47
C GLU A 68 8.92 -17.68 0.56
N SER A 69 8.93 -18.11 -0.70
CA SER A 69 9.98 -17.78 -1.66
C SER A 69 10.06 -16.27 -1.94
N ILE A 70 8.91 -15.63 -2.10
CA ILE A 70 8.82 -14.18 -2.32
C ILE A 70 9.19 -13.43 -1.02
N ARG A 71 8.69 -13.87 0.13
CA ARG A 71 8.95 -13.25 1.43
C ARG A 71 10.44 -13.26 1.79
N LYS A 72 11.19 -14.32 1.45
CA LYS A 72 12.65 -14.37 1.64
C LYS A 72 13.40 -13.26 0.91
N ILE A 73 12.86 -12.78 -0.21
CA ILE A 73 13.43 -11.66 -0.96
C ILE A 73 12.95 -10.32 -0.38
N ILE A 74 11.68 -10.24 0.03
CA ILE A 74 11.05 -8.99 0.47
C ILE A 74 11.49 -8.59 1.88
N ILE A 75 11.55 -9.51 2.84
CA ILE A 75 11.81 -9.19 4.24
C ILE A 75 13.13 -8.43 4.43
N PRO A 76 14.28 -8.82 3.83
CA PRO A 76 15.52 -8.06 3.95
C PRO A 76 15.42 -6.63 3.39
N GLU A 77 14.66 -6.44 2.30
CA GLU A 77 14.42 -5.11 1.72
C GLU A 77 13.51 -4.25 2.60
N LEU A 78 12.53 -4.89 3.25
CA LEU A 78 11.67 -4.23 4.21
C LEU A 78 12.45 -3.75 5.45
N GLU A 79 13.38 -4.59 5.94
CA GLU A 79 14.32 -4.26 7.03
C GLU A 79 15.24 -3.09 6.64
N LEU A 80 15.78 -3.12 5.40
CA LEU A 80 16.61 -2.05 4.87
C LEU A 80 15.82 -0.74 4.76
N LEU A 81 14.62 -0.78 4.18
CA LEU A 81 13.72 0.38 4.08
C LEU A 81 13.42 0.95 5.47
N TYR A 82 13.07 0.07 6.42
CA TYR A 82 12.81 0.49 7.80
C TYR A 82 14.02 1.19 8.42
N SER A 83 15.25 0.67 8.22
CA SER A 83 16.47 1.30 8.73
C SER A 83 16.69 2.71 8.19
N GLN A 84 16.23 3.01 6.97
CA GLN A 84 16.35 4.32 6.33
C GLN A 84 15.33 5.33 6.85
N VAL A 85 14.16 4.87 7.34
CA VAL A 85 13.11 5.70 7.93
C VAL A 85 13.07 5.62 9.45
N ALA A 86 13.95 4.85 10.07
CA ALA A 86 14.00 4.64 11.52
C ALA A 86 14.21 5.95 12.30
N GLY A 87 13.62 6.03 13.49
CA GLY A 87 13.68 7.23 14.35
C GLY A 87 12.67 8.32 14.01
N THR A 88 11.83 8.13 12.99
CA THR A 88 10.81 9.08 12.54
C THR A 88 9.37 8.57 12.75
N ASN A 89 9.20 7.57 13.62
CA ASN A 89 7.91 6.96 13.97
C ASN A 89 7.18 6.31 12.77
N PHE A 90 7.97 5.74 11.85
CA PHE A 90 7.45 4.98 10.72
C PHE A 90 7.24 3.51 11.07
N MET A 91 6.24 2.95 10.44
CA MET A 91 6.06 1.52 10.26
C MET A 91 6.20 1.20 8.78
N VAL A 92 6.81 0.07 8.44
CA VAL A 92 6.81 -0.47 7.08
C VAL A 92 6.06 -1.79 7.05
N ALA A 93 5.32 -2.02 5.98
CA ALA A 93 4.49 -3.20 5.81
C ALA A 93 4.64 -3.79 4.41
N PHE A 94 4.49 -5.11 4.33
CA PHE A 94 4.29 -5.85 3.11
C PHE A 94 2.88 -6.44 3.10
N SER A 95 2.11 -6.16 2.06
CA SER A 95 0.82 -6.81 1.80
C SER A 95 0.85 -7.60 0.50
N ASP A 96 -0.08 -8.54 0.37
CA ASP A 96 -0.33 -9.16 -0.92
C ASP A 96 -1.06 -8.22 -1.89
N ASN A 97 -1.37 -8.73 -3.08
CA ASN A 97 -2.06 -7.99 -4.13
C ASN A 97 -3.56 -7.75 -3.88
N GLU A 98 -4.09 -8.22 -2.74
CA GLU A 98 -5.47 -7.97 -2.30
C GLU A 98 -5.55 -7.02 -1.09
N GLY A 99 -4.38 -6.59 -0.58
CA GLY A 99 -4.26 -5.71 0.57
C GLY A 99 -4.27 -6.44 1.92
N LEU A 100 -4.04 -7.75 1.93
CA LEU A 100 -3.81 -8.50 3.17
C LEU A 100 -2.38 -8.27 3.64
N VAL A 101 -2.20 -7.67 4.80
CA VAL A 101 -0.88 -7.42 5.40
C VAL A 101 -0.27 -8.74 5.86
N LEU A 102 0.90 -9.07 5.32
CA LEU A 102 1.62 -10.29 5.65
C LEU A 102 2.71 -10.04 6.69
N ASP A 103 3.48 -8.97 6.54
CA ASP A 103 4.60 -8.66 7.41
C ASP A 103 4.63 -7.15 7.72
N THR A 104 5.08 -6.82 8.95
CA THR A 104 5.25 -5.42 9.39
C THR A 104 6.53 -5.31 10.21
N ILE A 105 7.23 -4.18 10.05
CA ILE A 105 8.39 -3.81 10.86
C ILE A 105 8.14 -2.42 11.43
N TYR A 106 8.25 -2.29 12.75
CA TYR A 106 8.07 -1.04 13.50
C TYR A 106 8.78 -1.13 14.86
N ASP A 107 9.04 0.00 15.48
CA ASP A 107 9.55 0.05 16.85
C ASP A 107 8.43 0.13 17.90
N LYS A 108 8.82 0.03 19.18
CA LYS A 108 7.85 0.05 20.30
C LYS A 108 7.09 1.38 20.38
N THR A 109 7.65 2.48 19.92
CA THR A 109 7.00 3.80 19.97
C THR A 109 5.86 3.89 18.97
N CYS A 110 5.98 3.22 17.83
CA CYS A 110 4.92 3.13 16.82
C CYS A 110 3.72 2.29 17.31
N LEU A 111 3.95 1.28 18.16
CA LEU A 111 2.89 0.40 18.70
C LEU A 111 1.82 1.17 19.48
N ASP A 112 2.18 2.24 20.17
CA ASP A 112 1.26 3.05 20.97
C ASP A 112 0.47 4.04 20.08
N GLY A 113 0.92 4.27 18.85
CA GLY A 113 0.29 5.14 17.87
C GLY A 113 -0.93 4.52 17.17
N ASP A 114 -1.66 5.35 16.43
CA ASP A 114 -2.83 4.92 15.66
C ASP A 114 -2.44 3.97 14.51
N VAL A 115 -1.25 4.16 13.92
CA VAL A 115 -0.70 3.34 12.83
C VAL A 115 -0.39 1.92 13.30
N GLY A 116 0.42 1.78 14.34
CA GLY A 116 0.85 0.46 14.83
C GLY A 116 -0.31 -0.40 15.35
N LYS A 117 -1.38 0.23 15.86
CA LYS A 117 -2.60 -0.48 16.27
C LYS A 117 -3.49 -0.89 15.11
N ALA A 118 -3.37 -0.24 13.97
CA ALA A 118 -4.25 -0.42 12.83
C ALA A 118 -3.68 -1.41 11.80
N VAL A 119 -2.39 -1.29 11.45
CA VAL A 119 -1.75 -2.08 10.40
C VAL A 119 -0.95 -3.22 11.04
N ILE A 120 -1.62 -4.34 11.26
CA ILE A 120 -1.02 -5.54 11.85
C ILE A 120 -1.04 -6.70 10.85
N PRO A 121 -0.13 -7.69 10.97
CA PRO A 121 -0.19 -8.90 10.15
C PRO A 121 -1.56 -9.59 10.26
N GLY A 122 -2.11 -10.00 9.12
CA GLY A 122 -3.46 -10.58 9.01
C GLY A 122 -4.57 -9.55 8.79
N SER A 123 -4.30 -8.24 8.92
CA SER A 123 -5.32 -7.21 8.65
C SER A 123 -5.49 -6.96 7.15
N ILE A 124 -6.74 -6.68 6.71
CA ILE A 124 -7.10 -6.43 5.32
C ILE A 124 -7.32 -4.94 5.11
N TRP A 125 -6.53 -4.35 4.19
CA TRP A 125 -6.51 -2.92 3.88
C TRP A 125 -6.98 -2.60 2.46
N SER A 126 -7.80 -3.46 1.85
CA SER A 126 -8.45 -3.14 0.57
C SER A 126 -9.40 -1.95 0.71
N GLU A 127 -9.63 -1.20 -0.39
CA GLU A 127 -10.60 -0.09 -0.41
C GLU A 127 -12.01 -0.51 0.01
N LYS A 128 -12.41 -1.76 -0.26
CA LYS A 128 -13.72 -2.31 0.12
C LYS A 128 -13.91 -2.44 1.63
N VAL A 129 -12.83 -2.57 2.39
CA VAL A 129 -12.84 -2.80 3.84
C VAL A 129 -12.43 -1.54 4.60
N CYS A 130 -11.29 -0.96 4.23
CA CYS A 130 -10.67 0.15 4.93
C CYS A 130 -10.77 1.49 4.20
N GLY A 131 -11.59 1.58 3.14
CA GLY A 131 -11.74 2.80 2.36
C GLY A 131 -10.41 3.22 1.70
N THR A 132 -10.34 4.47 1.24
CA THR A 132 -9.11 5.04 0.67
C THR A 132 -8.00 5.05 1.70
N ASN A 133 -6.91 4.36 1.39
CA ASN A 133 -5.68 4.26 2.18
C ASN A 133 -4.51 3.92 1.22
N GLY A 134 -3.25 4.01 1.67
CA GLY A 134 -2.10 3.78 0.81
C GLY A 134 -2.09 2.41 0.15
N LEU A 135 -2.23 1.34 0.94
CA LEU A 135 -2.24 -0.05 0.45
C LEU A 135 -3.36 -0.28 -0.57
N GLY A 136 -4.61 0.02 -0.18
CA GLY A 136 -5.78 -0.20 -1.03
C GLY A 136 -5.75 0.61 -2.32
N LEU A 137 -5.27 1.85 -2.27
CA LEU A 137 -5.14 2.70 -3.44
C LEU A 137 -4.04 2.20 -4.38
N ALA A 138 -2.87 1.77 -3.85
CA ALA A 138 -1.80 1.20 -4.65
C ALA A 138 -2.23 -0.10 -5.35
N VAL A 139 -3.01 -0.95 -4.68
CA VAL A 139 -3.64 -2.13 -5.29
C VAL A 139 -4.57 -1.72 -6.44
N ALA A 140 -5.44 -0.74 -6.22
CA ALA A 140 -6.43 -0.31 -7.22
C ALA A 140 -5.80 0.35 -8.45
N LEU A 141 -4.75 1.15 -8.27
CA LEU A 141 -4.11 1.93 -9.32
C LEU A 141 -2.89 1.25 -9.95
N GLN A 142 -2.34 0.22 -9.29
CA GLN A 142 -1.10 -0.47 -9.69
C GLN A 142 0.07 0.49 -9.94
N LYS A 143 0.18 1.52 -9.11
CA LYS A 143 1.24 2.52 -9.15
C LYS A 143 1.55 3.07 -7.77
N PRO A 144 2.71 3.72 -7.60
CA PRO A 144 3.07 4.39 -6.35
C PRO A 144 2.04 5.47 -5.97
N THR A 145 1.66 5.50 -4.69
CA THR A 145 0.62 6.39 -4.16
C THR A 145 1.03 7.01 -2.84
N ILE A 146 0.51 8.21 -2.57
CA ILE A 146 0.52 8.84 -1.25
C ILE A 146 -0.93 9.09 -0.84
N VAL A 147 -1.30 8.68 0.36
CA VAL A 147 -2.58 9.02 0.99
C VAL A 147 -2.28 9.63 2.35
N SER A 148 -2.59 10.91 2.53
CA SER A 148 -2.20 11.66 3.73
C SER A 148 -3.38 12.37 4.37
N GLY A 149 -3.49 12.22 5.68
CA GLY A 149 -4.46 12.95 6.48
C GLY A 149 -5.90 12.77 6.00
N LYS A 150 -6.55 13.88 5.65
CA LYS A 150 -7.94 13.91 5.19
C LYS A 150 -8.20 13.24 3.83
N GLU A 151 -7.17 12.81 3.11
CA GLU A 151 -7.31 12.01 1.90
C GLU A 151 -7.80 10.59 2.22
N HIS A 152 -7.54 10.08 3.44
CA HIS A 152 -8.10 8.82 3.90
C HIS A 152 -9.63 8.90 3.96
N PHE A 153 -10.28 7.82 3.54
CA PHE A 153 -11.75 7.79 3.52
C PHE A 153 -12.34 7.88 4.94
N PHE A 154 -11.84 7.10 5.88
CA PHE A 154 -12.33 7.11 7.25
C PHE A 154 -11.68 8.22 8.09
N THR A 155 -12.49 8.96 8.84
CA THR A 155 -12.02 10.04 9.75
C THR A 155 -11.03 9.54 10.80
N ASN A 156 -11.12 8.28 11.19
CA ASN A 156 -10.20 7.66 12.15
C ASN A 156 -8.77 7.53 11.62
N HIS A 157 -8.56 7.63 10.30
CA HIS A 157 -7.26 7.53 9.66
C HIS A 157 -6.67 8.90 9.27
N GLU A 158 -7.32 10.00 9.63
CA GLU A 158 -6.86 11.37 9.29
C GLU A 158 -5.50 11.76 9.89
N LYS A 159 -5.03 11.01 10.87
CA LYS A 159 -3.73 11.24 11.51
C LYS A 159 -2.59 10.47 10.88
N ILE A 160 -2.85 9.73 9.80
CA ILE A 160 -1.90 8.83 9.16
C ILE A 160 -1.49 9.41 7.80
N SER A 161 -0.22 9.21 7.43
CA SER A 161 0.29 9.32 6.06
C SER A 161 0.85 7.99 5.62
N CYS A 162 0.42 7.53 4.45
CA CYS A 162 0.82 6.26 3.84
C CYS A 162 1.52 6.53 2.51
N PHE A 163 2.62 5.82 2.28
CA PHE A 163 3.44 5.87 1.08
C PHE A 163 3.56 4.45 0.55
N ALA A 164 2.79 4.12 -0.46
CA ALA A 164 2.69 2.74 -0.95
C ALA A 164 3.16 2.59 -2.39
N SER A 165 3.81 1.48 -2.70
CA SER A 165 4.26 1.15 -4.04
C SER A 165 4.04 -0.33 -4.35
N PRO A 166 3.48 -0.70 -5.52
CA PRO A 166 3.31 -2.08 -5.93
C PRO A 166 4.66 -2.68 -6.33
N ILE A 167 4.80 -3.98 -6.07
CA ILE A 167 5.88 -4.83 -6.58
C ILE A 167 5.34 -5.51 -7.83
N ILE A 168 5.95 -5.25 -8.98
CA ILE A 168 5.54 -5.79 -10.27
C ILE A 168 6.51 -6.90 -10.69
N ASN A 169 6.02 -8.07 -11.04
CA ASN A 169 6.87 -9.15 -11.55
C ASN A 169 7.18 -8.97 -13.04
N HIS A 170 8.03 -9.86 -13.60
CA HIS A 170 8.43 -9.85 -15.00
C HIS A 170 7.27 -10.03 -16.01
N GLU A 171 6.12 -10.52 -15.56
CA GLU A 171 4.90 -10.63 -16.37
C GLU A 171 4.02 -9.35 -16.31
N GLY A 172 4.44 -8.30 -15.59
CA GLY A 172 3.66 -7.10 -15.37
C GLY A 172 2.53 -7.25 -14.34
N LYS A 173 2.55 -8.32 -13.53
CA LYS A 173 1.54 -8.57 -12.49
C LYS A 173 2.00 -8.05 -11.13
N THR A 174 1.12 -7.41 -10.40
CA THR A 174 1.36 -7.04 -9.00
C THR A 174 1.39 -8.28 -8.12
N VAL A 175 2.49 -8.51 -7.42
CA VAL A 175 2.68 -9.63 -6.49
C VAL A 175 2.48 -9.25 -5.03
N GLY A 176 2.52 -7.94 -4.74
CA GLY A 176 2.27 -7.36 -3.43
C GLY A 176 2.55 -5.87 -3.41
N ILE A 177 2.39 -5.25 -2.25
CA ILE A 177 2.57 -3.82 -2.02
C ILE A 177 3.52 -3.62 -0.85
N ILE A 178 4.48 -2.70 -0.99
CA ILE A 178 5.24 -2.15 0.14
C ILE A 178 4.60 -0.84 0.55
N ASP A 179 4.39 -0.66 1.84
CA ASP A 179 3.88 0.58 2.43
C ASP A 179 4.79 1.05 3.56
N ALA A 180 5.01 2.36 3.62
CA ALA A 180 5.58 3.02 4.77
C ALA A 180 4.55 4.00 5.32
N SER A 181 4.16 3.84 6.58
CA SER A 181 3.14 4.66 7.21
C SER A 181 3.65 5.34 8.47
N THR A 182 3.22 6.57 8.69
CA THR A 182 3.58 7.38 9.86
C THR A 182 2.41 8.27 10.28
N ASP A 183 2.55 8.95 11.42
CA ASP A 183 1.62 9.99 11.83
C ASP A 183 1.61 11.15 10.82
N ALA A 184 0.41 11.62 10.43
CA ALA A 184 0.22 12.62 9.38
C ALA A 184 0.74 13.99 9.81
N ARG A 185 1.97 14.32 9.48
CA ARG A 185 2.55 15.66 9.67
C ARG A 185 2.96 16.33 8.37
N SER A 186 3.27 15.55 7.35
CA SER A 186 3.69 16.07 6.05
C SER A 186 3.49 15.06 4.93
N ARG A 187 3.36 15.57 3.71
CA ARG A 187 3.33 14.77 2.48
C ARG A 187 4.76 14.66 1.95
N GLU A 188 5.50 13.68 2.45
CA GLU A 188 6.94 13.57 2.19
C GLU A 188 7.21 12.78 0.91
N GLN A 189 7.53 13.49 -0.17
CA GLN A 189 7.91 12.87 -1.45
C GLN A 189 9.17 11.98 -1.34
N HIS A 190 10.08 12.31 -0.42
CA HIS A 190 11.29 11.53 -0.18
C HIS A 190 10.98 10.13 0.33
N THR A 191 9.98 9.98 1.20
CA THR A 191 9.56 8.67 1.70
C THR A 191 9.01 7.80 0.58
N LEU A 192 8.17 8.36 -0.31
CA LEU A 192 7.71 7.61 -1.48
C LEU A 192 8.86 7.17 -2.39
N ALA A 193 9.87 8.03 -2.57
CA ALA A 193 11.06 7.67 -3.35
C ALA A 193 11.82 6.49 -2.73
N LEU A 194 11.98 6.44 -1.39
CA LEU A 194 12.60 5.31 -0.70
C LEU A 194 11.78 4.02 -0.86
N VAL A 195 10.46 4.10 -0.71
CA VAL A 195 9.55 2.96 -0.95
C VAL A 195 9.67 2.45 -2.39
N ASN A 196 9.73 3.36 -3.38
CA ASN A 196 9.92 2.99 -4.78
C ASN A 196 11.29 2.34 -5.04
N LEU A 197 12.35 2.81 -4.40
CA LEU A 197 13.67 2.18 -4.51
C LEU A 197 13.66 0.76 -3.94
N ALA A 198 13.02 0.56 -2.79
CA ALA A 198 12.86 -0.76 -2.19
C ALA A 198 12.07 -1.71 -3.11
N THR A 199 10.93 -1.27 -3.68
CA THR A 199 10.15 -2.11 -4.61
C THR A 199 10.94 -2.46 -5.87
N ARG A 200 11.70 -1.52 -6.45
CA ARG A 200 12.56 -1.80 -7.61
C ARG A 200 13.69 -2.78 -7.30
N SER A 201 14.27 -2.69 -6.10
CA SER A 201 15.26 -3.66 -5.63
C SER A 201 14.64 -5.06 -5.53
N ILE A 202 13.45 -5.17 -4.95
CA ILE A 202 12.70 -6.42 -4.86
C ILE A 202 12.38 -6.98 -6.26
N GLU A 203 11.85 -6.16 -7.17
CA GLU A 203 11.52 -6.54 -8.55
C GLU A 203 12.76 -7.10 -9.28
N THR A 204 13.90 -6.44 -9.13
CA THR A 204 15.17 -6.89 -9.70
C THR A 204 15.60 -8.25 -9.13
N LYS A 205 15.51 -8.44 -7.81
CA LYS A 205 15.85 -9.70 -7.16
C LYS A 205 14.89 -10.83 -7.53
N LEU A 206 13.59 -10.54 -7.65
CA LEU A 206 12.59 -11.51 -8.13
C LEU A 206 12.88 -11.93 -9.58
N PHE A 207 13.27 -10.99 -10.43
CA PHE A 207 13.66 -11.27 -11.80
C PHE A 207 14.91 -12.17 -11.85
N ILE A 208 15.96 -11.83 -11.11
CA ILE A 208 17.20 -12.61 -11.04
C ILE A 208 16.91 -14.03 -10.52
N GLU A 209 16.12 -14.17 -9.46
CA GLU A 209 15.78 -15.49 -8.91
C GLU A 209 14.97 -16.34 -9.90
N GLN A 210 14.05 -15.70 -10.64
CA GLN A 210 13.23 -16.38 -11.65
C GLN A 210 14.08 -16.91 -12.80
N PHE A 211 15.09 -16.18 -13.24
CA PHE A 211 15.93 -16.48 -14.40
C PHE A 211 17.36 -16.88 -14.02
N LYS A 212 17.55 -17.41 -12.81
CA LYS A 212 18.88 -17.76 -12.28
C LYS A 212 19.64 -18.83 -13.09
N SER A 213 18.96 -19.58 -13.95
CA SER A 213 19.57 -20.54 -14.87
C SER A 213 19.78 -19.98 -16.28
N GLU A 214 19.43 -18.70 -16.50
CA GLU A 214 19.47 -18.05 -17.81
C GLU A 214 20.63 -17.06 -17.88
N LEU A 215 21.06 -16.72 -19.09
CA LEU A 215 22.02 -15.63 -19.33
C LEU A 215 21.26 -14.30 -19.32
N ILE A 216 21.52 -13.45 -18.33
CA ILE A 216 20.92 -12.12 -18.24
C ILE A 216 21.86 -11.07 -18.84
N LEU A 217 21.43 -10.39 -19.91
CA LEU A 217 22.14 -9.30 -20.53
C LEU A 217 21.54 -7.96 -20.10
N ASN A 218 22.32 -7.16 -19.37
CA ASN A 218 21.94 -5.80 -19.02
C ASN A 218 22.48 -4.81 -20.05
N PHE A 219 21.57 -4.06 -20.69
CA PHE A 219 21.90 -2.99 -21.62
C PHE A 219 21.71 -1.65 -20.96
N HIS A 220 22.75 -0.81 -21.02
CA HIS A 220 22.67 0.58 -20.59
C HIS A 220 22.85 1.49 -21.81
N PRO A 221 22.14 2.65 -21.91
CA PRO A 221 22.30 3.58 -23.03
C PRO A 221 23.73 4.13 -23.20
N ARG A 222 24.53 4.10 -22.13
CA ARG A 222 25.95 4.45 -22.19
C ARG A 222 26.78 3.17 -22.32
N GLN A 223 27.64 3.11 -23.34
CA GLN A 223 28.47 1.93 -23.64
C GLN A 223 29.38 1.50 -22.48
N GLU A 224 29.78 2.44 -21.63
CA GLU A 224 30.69 2.21 -20.49
C GLU A 224 30.05 1.30 -19.39
N TYR A 225 28.73 1.09 -19.42
CA TYR A 225 28.00 0.29 -18.44
C TYR A 225 27.41 -1.01 -19.01
N LEU A 226 27.95 -1.51 -20.12
CA LEU A 226 27.60 -2.85 -20.59
C LEU A 226 28.30 -3.87 -19.69
N SER A 227 27.51 -4.56 -18.87
CA SER A 227 28.01 -5.66 -18.05
C SER A 227 27.32 -6.97 -18.40
N LEU A 228 28.10 -8.05 -18.58
CA LEU A 228 27.63 -9.42 -18.61
C LEU A 228 27.62 -9.92 -17.17
N ILE A 229 26.43 -10.24 -16.66
CA ILE A 229 26.32 -10.92 -15.37
C ILE A 229 26.14 -12.42 -15.68
N HIS A 230 27.16 -13.21 -15.38
CA HIS A 230 27.02 -14.65 -15.29
C HIS A 230 26.50 -14.98 -13.89
N ILE A 231 25.33 -15.58 -13.82
CA ILE A 231 24.75 -16.10 -12.59
C ILE A 231 24.97 -17.62 -12.56
#